data_a25041a5c871e77bcc413ec3ac73a903
#
_entry.id   a25041a5c871e77bcc413ec3ac73a903
#
_cell.length_a   1.000
_cell.length_b   1.000
_cell.length_c   1.000
_cell.angle_alpha   90.00
_cell.angle_beta   90.00
_cell.angle_gamma   90.00
#
_symmetry.space_group_name_H-M   'P 1'
#
loop_
_entity.id
_entity.type
_entity.pdbx_description
1 polymer ?
#
loop_
_entity_poly.entity_id
_entity_poly.type
_entity_poly.pdbx_seq_one_letter_code
_entity_poly.pdbx_strand_id
1 'polypeptide(L)'
;MTNEMKIGKLVLRAALALGLITINVELSAGNAGENQSSVREIVAADRIKASGLDAVYDFDAVSPAARPKGYKPFYISHYGRHGSRYAYARETYTDLLEMLQKAEQEDNITEYGKSLSLRLADFYEKVRYRVGDLTDKGWNQQKRMAGKMHSDYPRAFGKGSNVRACASGSIRSIMSMTSFCTELSRIAPKTEIIAHQGLEYIQATSPNLGTNPFRFKGPKFDFPYAESDEEFLRSFFPEYVDVLGRMFKDPSKAIEGKSHLWTMDYMYMLVGGMNSLDDDVRNDFSDIFTSEEYVKMWEVDNYLRFCEYYWYRTSCSAIFVDMLDKAEKVIASGGSGADLRFGHDHCLMTLLMIADLDHFGHFPETPEELSQYYQTYRSPMAGNLQFIFYRSRRKGAEPLVRVLLNGQDAALGDLAHSESIYYAWSDLRDYLRSRIAMFL
;
A
#
# COMPACT_ATOMS: atom_id res chain seq x y z
N MET A 1 4.66 32.63 -57.07
CA MET A 1 3.60 31.98 -56.25
C MET A 1 4.18 30.64 -55.78
N THR A 2 4.63 30.66 -54.60
CA THR A 2 5.57 29.72 -54.00
C THR A 2 4.89 28.47 -53.43
N ASN A 3 5.65 27.42 -53.27
CA ASN A 3 5.26 26.08 -52.83
C ASN A 3 4.44 26.02 -51.50
N GLU A 4 4.43 27.06 -50.72
CA GLU A 4 3.66 27.16 -49.47
C GLU A 4 2.13 27.19 -49.64
N MET A 5 1.64 27.73 -50.78
CA MET A 5 0.21 27.75 -51.05
C MET A 5 -0.37 26.38 -51.48
N LYS A 6 0.48 25.40 -51.83
CA LYS A 6 0.02 24.03 -52.15
C LYS A 6 -0.09 23.12 -50.96
N ILE A 7 0.74 23.34 -49.91
CA ILE A 7 0.70 22.57 -48.68
C ILE A 7 -0.53 22.95 -47.84
N GLY A 8 -0.88 24.22 -47.75
CA GLY A 8 -2.06 24.67 -47.00
C GLY A 8 -3.40 24.16 -47.58
N LYS A 9 -3.47 23.90 -48.88
CA LYS A 9 -4.68 23.34 -49.52
C LYS A 9 -4.79 21.81 -49.36
N LEU A 10 -3.67 21.11 -49.12
CA LEU A 10 -3.67 19.67 -48.89
C LEU A 10 -4.07 19.34 -47.44
N VAL A 11 -3.63 20.16 -46.48
CA VAL A 11 -4.00 20.00 -45.06
C VAL A 11 -5.46 20.31 -44.82
N LEU A 12 -6.02 21.32 -45.53
CA LEU A 12 -7.45 21.67 -45.41
C LEU A 12 -8.38 20.63 -46.06
N ARG A 13 -7.92 19.88 -47.07
CA ARG A 13 -8.71 18.78 -47.65
C ARG A 13 -8.63 17.48 -46.88
N ALA A 14 -7.57 17.22 -46.10
CA ALA A 14 -7.48 16.09 -45.19
C ALA A 14 -8.37 16.31 -43.96
N ALA A 15 -8.52 17.55 -43.47
CA ALA A 15 -9.40 17.86 -42.32
C ALA A 15 -10.91 17.75 -42.66
N LEU A 16 -11.29 17.88 -43.94
CA LEU A 16 -12.69 17.79 -44.40
C LEU A 16 -13.13 16.38 -44.80
N ALA A 17 -12.19 15.42 -44.92
CA ALA A 17 -12.50 14.01 -45.21
C ALA A 17 -12.55 13.11 -43.95
N LEU A 18 -12.17 13.64 -42.77
CA LEU A 18 -12.26 12.96 -41.45
C LEU A 18 -13.44 13.44 -40.59
N GLY A 19 -14.34 14.21 -41.18
CA GLY A 19 -15.44 14.86 -40.44
C GLY A 19 -16.79 14.18 -40.54
N LEU A 20 -16.90 12.84 -40.65
CA LEU A 20 -18.17 12.13 -40.61
C LEU A 20 -18.06 10.69 -40.09
N ILE A 21 -17.34 10.50 -38.99
CA ILE A 21 -17.60 9.41 -38.05
C ILE A 21 -17.47 10.03 -36.66
N THR A 22 -18.45 10.84 -36.26
CA THR A 22 -18.74 11.03 -34.85
C THR A 22 -19.38 9.73 -34.38
N ILE A 23 -18.56 8.77 -33.97
CA ILE A 23 -18.97 7.83 -32.97
C ILE A 23 -19.15 8.69 -31.73
N ASN A 24 -20.40 8.96 -31.36
CA ASN A 24 -20.74 9.36 -30.01
C ASN A 24 -20.33 8.21 -29.09
N VAL A 25 -19.09 8.19 -28.69
CA VAL A 25 -18.75 7.65 -27.40
C VAL A 25 -19.32 8.68 -26.43
N GLU A 26 -20.59 8.54 -26.09
CA GLU A 26 -21.05 8.99 -24.80
C GLU A 26 -20.20 8.19 -23.80
N LEU A 27 -19.02 8.77 -23.44
CA LEU A 27 -18.56 8.60 -22.09
C LEU A 27 -19.78 8.93 -21.25
N SER A 28 -20.36 7.93 -20.61
CA SER A 28 -21.24 8.14 -19.49
C SER A 28 -20.38 8.84 -18.43
N ALA A 29 -20.27 10.16 -18.54
CA ALA A 29 -20.08 11.02 -17.40
C ALA A 29 -21.26 10.66 -16.50
N GLY A 30 -21.06 9.69 -15.64
CA GLY A 30 -21.95 9.42 -14.53
C GLY A 30 -22.19 10.78 -13.87
N ASN A 31 -23.44 11.08 -13.62
CA ASN A 31 -23.96 12.32 -13.11
C ASN A 31 -22.94 13.06 -12.25
N ALA A 32 -22.34 14.12 -12.80
CA ALA A 32 -21.61 15.13 -12.06
C ALA A 32 -22.64 15.94 -11.23
N GLY A 33 -23.12 15.34 -10.15
CA GLY A 33 -24.17 15.91 -9.31
C GLY A 33 -24.24 15.32 -7.90
N GLU A 34 -23.53 14.23 -7.63
CA GLU A 34 -23.30 13.75 -6.26
C GLU A 34 -21.97 14.31 -5.79
N ASN A 35 -21.99 15.04 -4.65
CA ASN A 35 -20.84 15.56 -3.91
C ASN A 35 -19.91 14.38 -3.56
N GLN A 36 -19.02 13.97 -4.45
CA GLN A 36 -17.96 13.03 -4.13
C GLN A 36 -16.97 13.78 -3.26
N SER A 37 -16.91 13.43 -1.96
CA SER A 37 -15.96 14.01 -1.03
C SER A 37 -14.55 13.87 -1.58
N SER A 38 -13.76 14.94 -1.50
CA SER A 38 -12.35 14.87 -1.89
C SER A 38 -11.61 13.85 -1.03
N VAL A 39 -10.53 13.25 -1.55
CA VAL A 39 -9.73 12.28 -0.77
C VAL A 39 -9.26 12.90 0.55
N ARG A 40 -8.93 14.19 0.55
CA ARG A 40 -8.56 14.93 1.75
C ARG A 40 -9.69 14.97 2.78
N GLU A 41 -10.93 15.17 2.36
CA GLU A 41 -12.10 15.12 3.27
C GLU A 41 -12.34 13.71 3.82
N ILE A 42 -12.17 12.67 3.00
CA ILE A 42 -12.24 11.26 3.41
C ILE A 42 -11.19 10.95 4.48
N VAL A 43 -9.96 11.42 4.29
CA VAL A 43 -8.86 11.24 5.24
C VAL A 43 -9.10 12.05 6.53
N ALA A 44 -9.59 13.28 6.40
CA ALA A 44 -9.90 14.14 7.56
C ALA A 44 -11.03 13.56 8.43
N ALA A 45 -11.98 12.85 7.83
CA ALA A 45 -13.09 12.21 8.53
C ALA A 45 -12.72 10.86 9.18
N ASP A 46 -11.58 10.26 8.79
CA ASP A 46 -11.15 8.92 9.23
C ASP A 46 -9.70 8.93 9.71
N ARG A 47 -9.50 9.04 11.02
CA ARG A 47 -8.17 9.07 11.64
C ARG A 47 -7.34 7.82 11.34
N ILE A 48 -7.96 6.67 11.09
CA ILE A 48 -7.25 5.45 10.69
C ILE A 48 -6.65 5.64 9.30
N LYS A 49 -7.40 6.20 8.35
CA LYS A 49 -6.87 6.53 7.01
C LYS A 49 -5.80 7.62 7.08
N ALA A 50 -6.00 8.62 7.94
CA ALA A 50 -5.00 9.67 8.19
C ALA A 50 -3.69 9.12 8.78
N SER A 51 -3.65 7.88 9.27
CA SER A 51 -2.42 7.22 9.72
C SER A 51 -1.61 6.59 8.57
N GLY A 52 -2.04 6.74 7.32
CA GLY A 52 -1.31 6.29 6.14
C GLY A 52 -0.91 4.81 6.21
N LEU A 53 0.39 4.54 6.16
CA LEU A 53 0.92 3.17 6.26
C LEU A 53 0.66 2.50 7.63
N ASP A 54 0.37 3.25 8.69
CA ASP A 54 0.02 2.71 10.00
C ASP A 54 -1.51 2.49 10.18
N ALA A 55 -2.30 2.67 9.11
CA ALA A 55 -3.67 2.18 9.05
C ALA A 55 -3.72 0.65 9.25
N VAL A 56 -4.83 0.15 9.74
CA VAL A 56 -5.04 -1.28 9.99
C VAL A 56 -6.11 -1.85 9.06
N TYR A 57 -5.99 -3.13 8.71
CA TYR A 57 -6.93 -3.81 7.82
C TYR A 57 -8.35 -3.80 8.35
N ASP A 58 -9.28 -3.35 7.51
CA ASP A 58 -10.70 -3.37 7.80
C ASP A 58 -11.32 -4.68 7.30
N PHE A 59 -11.67 -5.56 8.23
CA PHE A 59 -12.29 -6.85 7.92
C PHE A 59 -13.80 -6.74 7.63
N ASP A 60 -14.41 -5.60 7.88
CA ASP A 60 -15.85 -5.39 7.67
C ASP A 60 -16.14 -4.79 6.28
N ALA A 61 -15.13 -4.14 5.67
CA ALA A 61 -15.21 -3.53 4.35
C ALA A 61 -14.83 -4.48 3.21
N VAL A 62 -15.05 -5.81 3.34
CA VAL A 62 -14.67 -6.79 2.32
C VAL A 62 -15.84 -7.13 1.39
N SER A 63 -15.56 -7.30 0.10
CA SER A 63 -16.55 -7.76 -0.88
C SER A 63 -17.00 -9.18 -0.59
N PRO A 64 -18.28 -9.51 -0.79
CA PRO A 64 -18.76 -10.88 -0.66
C PRO A 64 -18.02 -11.83 -1.61
N ALA A 65 -17.83 -13.08 -1.19
CA ALA A 65 -17.33 -14.12 -2.06
C ALA A 65 -18.27 -14.30 -3.25
N ALA A 66 -17.74 -14.15 -4.46
CA ALA A 66 -18.49 -14.28 -5.69
C ALA A 66 -17.82 -15.29 -6.62
N ARG A 67 -18.59 -15.93 -7.50
CA ARG A 67 -18.07 -16.84 -8.51
C ARG A 67 -18.85 -16.73 -9.82
N PRO A 68 -18.18 -16.80 -10.97
CA PRO A 68 -18.85 -16.81 -12.25
C PRO A 68 -19.72 -18.08 -12.41
N LYS A 69 -20.85 -17.96 -13.10
CA LYS A 69 -21.74 -19.11 -13.36
C LYS A 69 -20.98 -20.22 -14.09
N GLY A 70 -21.02 -21.44 -13.57
CA GLY A 70 -20.32 -22.59 -14.14
C GLY A 70 -18.83 -22.71 -13.81
N TYR A 71 -18.27 -21.77 -13.07
CA TYR A 71 -16.87 -21.76 -12.63
C TYR A 71 -16.73 -22.08 -11.14
N LYS A 72 -15.54 -22.53 -10.74
CA LYS A 72 -15.20 -22.84 -9.35
C LYS A 72 -13.79 -22.34 -9.06
N PRO A 73 -13.56 -21.73 -7.88
CA PRO A 73 -12.20 -21.34 -7.49
C PRO A 73 -11.31 -22.57 -7.35
N PHE A 74 -10.08 -22.46 -7.81
CA PHE A 74 -9.12 -23.57 -7.74
C PHE A 74 -7.71 -23.14 -7.30
N TYR A 75 -7.36 -21.87 -7.49
CA TYR A 75 -6.03 -21.36 -7.15
C TYR A 75 -6.11 -19.92 -6.69
N ILE A 76 -5.21 -19.55 -5.75
CA ILE A 76 -5.06 -18.20 -5.22
C ILE A 76 -3.61 -17.80 -5.33
N SER A 77 -3.32 -16.66 -5.98
CA SER A 77 -2.02 -16.00 -5.91
C SER A 77 -2.14 -14.76 -5.03
N HIS A 78 -1.39 -14.72 -3.95
CA HIS A 78 -1.50 -13.71 -2.90
C HIS A 78 -0.16 -13.02 -2.67
N TYR A 79 -0.20 -11.72 -2.47
CA TYR A 79 0.86 -10.93 -1.86
C TYR A 79 0.29 -10.14 -0.69
N GLY A 80 0.81 -10.33 0.52
CA GLY A 80 0.35 -9.67 1.73
C GLY A 80 1.47 -8.93 2.46
N ARG A 81 1.13 -7.79 3.01
CA ARG A 81 1.92 -7.08 4.00
C ARG A 81 1.85 -7.84 5.33
N HIS A 82 2.91 -7.79 6.14
CA HIS A 82 2.88 -8.28 7.52
C HIS A 82 1.73 -7.64 8.32
N GLY A 83 1.31 -8.28 9.41
CA GLY A 83 0.29 -7.75 10.33
C GLY A 83 0.77 -6.55 11.13
N SER A 84 -0.10 -6.04 11.99
CA SER A 84 0.19 -4.99 12.96
C SER A 84 1.46 -5.29 13.75
N ARG A 85 2.29 -4.27 13.99
CA ARG A 85 3.63 -4.38 14.57
C ARG A 85 3.95 -3.23 15.51
N TYR A 86 4.91 -3.42 16.37
CA TYR A 86 5.63 -2.31 17.02
C TYR A 86 6.41 -1.51 15.97
N ALA A 87 6.79 -0.26 16.27
CA ALA A 87 7.58 0.55 15.35
C ALA A 87 8.80 -0.22 14.83
N TYR A 88 9.11 -0.05 13.55
CA TYR A 88 10.25 -0.74 12.94
C TYR A 88 11.59 -0.07 13.26
N ALA A 89 11.57 1.21 13.60
CA ALA A 89 12.71 2.01 14.00
C ALA A 89 12.54 2.44 15.47
N ARG A 90 13.63 2.36 16.21
CA ARG A 90 13.65 2.75 17.63
C ARG A 90 13.40 4.25 17.79
N GLU A 91 13.89 5.03 16.84
CA GLU A 91 13.80 6.48 16.78
C GLU A 91 12.35 6.97 16.80
N THR A 92 11.41 6.18 16.29
CA THR A 92 9.95 6.47 16.41
C THR A 92 9.53 6.67 17.87
N TYR A 93 10.20 6.02 18.81
CA TYR A 93 9.91 6.13 20.24
C TYR A 93 10.88 7.06 20.98
N THR A 94 12.15 7.10 20.55
CA THR A 94 13.20 7.77 21.32
C THR A 94 13.51 9.17 20.86
N ASP A 95 13.28 9.53 19.58
CA ASP A 95 13.70 10.85 19.09
C ASP A 95 13.00 12.00 19.84
N LEU A 96 11.66 11.95 19.90
CA LEU A 96 10.88 12.94 20.66
C LEU A 96 11.18 12.86 22.16
N LEU A 97 11.31 11.65 22.72
CA LEU A 97 11.59 11.48 24.15
C LEU A 97 12.92 12.13 24.55
N GLU A 98 13.98 11.90 23.78
CA GLU A 98 15.31 12.49 24.00
C GLU A 98 15.27 14.01 23.87
N MET A 99 14.52 14.54 22.91
CA MET A 99 14.32 15.99 22.76
C MET A 99 13.63 16.59 23.97
N LEU A 100 12.57 15.98 24.47
CA LEU A 100 11.82 16.45 25.64
C LEU A 100 12.68 16.39 26.91
N GLN A 101 13.43 15.32 27.12
CA GLN A 101 14.32 15.16 28.27
C GLN A 101 15.46 16.20 28.24
N LYS A 102 16.06 16.44 27.07
CA LYS A 102 17.08 17.48 26.90
C LYS A 102 16.51 18.88 27.19
N ALA A 103 15.32 19.17 26.63
CA ALA A 103 14.65 20.46 26.83
C ALA A 103 14.29 20.68 28.30
N GLU A 104 13.96 19.67 29.07
CA GLU A 104 13.72 19.75 30.51
C GLU A 104 15.01 20.15 31.28
N GLN A 105 16.15 19.54 30.94
CA GLN A 105 17.44 19.87 31.53
C GLN A 105 17.89 21.31 31.20
N GLU A 106 17.49 21.85 30.05
CA GLU A 106 17.85 23.18 29.56
C GLU A 106 16.79 24.26 29.88
N ASP A 107 15.78 23.96 30.67
CA ASP A 107 14.61 24.81 30.94
C ASP A 107 13.88 25.30 29.67
N ASN A 108 13.94 24.53 28.59
CA ASN A 108 13.29 24.83 27.30
C ASN A 108 11.97 24.08 27.09
N ILE A 109 11.41 23.49 28.12
CA ILE A 109 10.19 22.64 28.03
C ILE A 109 8.96 23.40 28.55
N THR A 110 7.79 23.17 27.95
CA THR A 110 6.49 23.64 28.42
C THR A 110 5.89 22.63 29.42
N GLU A 111 4.81 23.03 30.13
CA GLU A 111 4.07 22.09 30.99
C GLU A 111 3.46 20.91 30.19
N TYR A 112 2.97 21.16 28.97
CA TYR A 112 2.53 20.11 28.06
C TYR A 112 3.69 19.17 27.69
N GLY A 113 4.83 19.73 27.32
CA GLY A 113 6.04 18.94 27.01
C GLY A 113 6.47 18.04 28.15
N LYS A 114 6.44 18.52 29.41
CA LYS A 114 6.75 17.71 30.61
C LYS A 114 5.76 16.53 30.75
N SER A 115 4.46 16.80 30.61
CA SER A 115 3.42 15.77 30.67
C SER A 115 3.63 14.73 29.58
N LEU A 116 3.93 15.15 28.35
CA LEU A 116 4.19 14.27 27.24
C LEU A 116 5.45 13.43 27.45
N SER A 117 6.54 14.03 27.99
CA SER A 117 7.78 13.33 28.34
C SER A 117 7.53 12.16 29.29
N LEU A 118 6.75 12.38 30.35
CA LEU A 118 6.42 11.33 31.32
C LEU A 118 5.57 10.19 30.69
N ARG A 119 4.56 10.54 29.89
CA ARG A 119 3.72 9.56 29.19
C ARG A 119 4.52 8.71 28.20
N LEU A 120 5.41 9.36 27.45
CA LEU A 120 6.23 8.70 26.43
C LEU A 120 7.32 7.84 27.07
N ALA A 121 7.90 8.27 28.22
CA ALA A 121 8.86 7.47 28.97
C ALA A 121 8.21 6.18 29.53
N ASP A 122 7.02 6.28 30.16
CA ASP A 122 6.28 5.10 30.66
C ASP A 122 5.93 4.14 29.50
N PHE A 123 5.48 4.68 28.38
CA PHE A 123 5.18 3.88 27.20
C PHE A 123 6.43 3.21 26.64
N TYR A 124 7.55 3.94 26.51
CA TYR A 124 8.80 3.39 25.98
C TYR A 124 9.33 2.20 26.82
N GLU A 125 9.23 2.28 28.15
CA GLU A 125 9.62 1.15 29.02
C GLU A 125 8.87 -0.14 28.69
N LYS A 126 7.61 -0.06 28.26
CA LYS A 126 6.78 -1.21 27.88
C LYS A 126 7.17 -1.80 26.52
N VAL A 127 7.67 -0.96 25.58
CA VAL A 127 7.86 -1.35 24.17
C VAL A 127 9.31 -1.45 23.72
N ARG A 128 10.28 -0.97 24.48
CA ARG A 128 11.70 -0.82 24.07
C ARG A 128 12.37 -2.09 23.54
N TYR A 129 11.93 -3.26 23.96
CA TYR A 129 12.46 -4.55 23.50
C TYR A 129 11.60 -5.21 22.40
N ARG A 130 10.57 -4.53 21.93
CA ARG A 130 9.61 -5.05 20.96
C ARG A 130 9.71 -4.38 19.57
N VAL A 131 10.77 -3.59 19.35
CA VAL A 131 10.95 -2.87 18.07
C VAL A 131 10.98 -3.86 16.90
N GLY A 132 10.06 -3.65 15.95
CA GLY A 132 9.91 -4.49 14.76
C GLY A 132 9.15 -5.80 14.95
N ASP A 133 8.75 -6.15 16.18
CA ASP A 133 7.97 -7.34 16.48
C ASP A 133 6.53 -7.24 15.98
N LEU A 134 5.97 -8.36 15.56
CA LEU A 134 4.53 -8.50 15.33
C LEU A 134 3.78 -8.37 16.67
N THR A 135 2.65 -7.64 16.69
CA THR A 135 1.76 -7.58 17.87
C THR A 135 0.80 -8.76 17.90
N ASP A 136 0.13 -9.00 19.02
CA ASP A 136 -0.94 -9.99 19.11
C ASP A 136 -2.10 -9.64 18.17
N LYS A 137 -2.39 -8.36 18.02
CA LYS A 137 -3.31 -7.86 16.99
C LYS A 137 -2.87 -8.29 15.60
N GLY A 138 -1.59 -8.12 15.24
CA GLY A 138 -1.04 -8.53 13.96
C GLY A 138 -1.10 -10.05 13.74
N TRP A 139 -0.82 -10.83 14.77
CA TRP A 139 -0.99 -12.27 14.75
C TRP A 139 -2.45 -12.67 14.47
N ASN A 140 -3.40 -12.06 15.18
CA ASN A 140 -4.82 -12.35 15.01
C ASN A 140 -5.38 -11.85 13.66
N GLN A 141 -4.85 -10.76 13.08
CA GLN A 141 -5.19 -10.34 11.71
C GLN A 141 -4.88 -11.46 10.70
N GLN A 142 -3.70 -12.08 10.79
CA GLN A 142 -3.30 -13.14 9.86
C GLN A 142 -4.15 -14.42 10.05
N LYS A 143 -4.51 -14.76 11.27
CA LYS A 143 -5.46 -15.86 11.53
C LYS A 143 -6.84 -15.57 10.91
N ARG A 144 -7.38 -14.37 11.11
CA ARG A 144 -8.66 -13.97 10.50
C ARG A 144 -8.59 -14.02 8.97
N MET A 145 -7.44 -13.57 8.38
CA MET A 145 -7.22 -13.63 6.94
C MET A 145 -7.24 -15.07 6.41
N ALA A 146 -6.55 -16.00 7.06
CA ALA A 146 -6.56 -17.41 6.71
C ALA A 146 -7.98 -18.01 6.79
N GLY A 147 -8.70 -17.71 7.88
CA GLY A 147 -10.08 -18.15 8.07
C GLY A 147 -11.01 -17.63 6.97
N LYS A 148 -10.93 -16.33 6.66
CA LYS A 148 -11.72 -15.70 5.60
C LYS A 148 -11.42 -16.30 4.23
N MET A 149 -10.15 -16.40 3.87
CA MET A 149 -9.72 -16.96 2.58
C MET A 149 -10.18 -18.42 2.40
N HIS A 150 -10.08 -19.24 3.44
CA HIS A 150 -10.58 -20.62 3.42
C HIS A 150 -12.11 -20.67 3.31
N SER A 151 -12.82 -19.84 4.08
CA SER A 151 -14.30 -19.78 4.05
C SER A 151 -14.82 -19.39 2.66
N ASP A 152 -14.20 -18.40 2.04
CA ASP A 152 -14.62 -17.88 0.74
C ASP A 152 -14.24 -18.83 -0.42
N TYR A 153 -13.09 -19.49 -0.32
CA TYR A 153 -12.50 -20.30 -1.41
C TYR A 153 -12.07 -21.70 -0.97
N PRO A 154 -12.94 -22.51 -0.32
CA PRO A 154 -12.55 -23.78 0.30
C PRO A 154 -11.99 -24.81 -0.70
N ARG A 155 -12.28 -24.65 -2.00
CA ARG A 155 -11.78 -25.57 -3.04
C ARG A 155 -10.31 -25.37 -3.36
N ALA A 156 -9.74 -24.22 -3.06
CA ALA A 156 -8.30 -23.99 -3.16
C ALA A 156 -7.51 -24.72 -2.05
N PHE A 157 -8.19 -25.21 -1.00
CA PHE A 157 -7.60 -25.81 0.19
C PHE A 157 -8.12 -27.21 0.48
N GLY A 158 -8.53 -27.95 -0.54
CA GLY A 158 -9.03 -29.32 -0.42
C GLY A 158 -7.92 -30.37 -0.44
N LYS A 159 -8.32 -31.65 -0.34
CA LYS A 159 -7.39 -32.78 -0.49
C LYS A 159 -6.68 -32.72 -1.87
N GLY A 160 -5.35 -32.76 -1.85
CA GLY A 160 -4.52 -32.69 -3.06
C GLY A 160 -4.26 -31.26 -3.55
N SER A 161 -4.68 -30.25 -2.77
CA SER A 161 -4.27 -28.87 -2.99
C SER A 161 -2.90 -28.62 -2.37
N ASN A 162 -2.03 -27.92 -3.11
CA ASN A 162 -0.70 -27.54 -2.65
C ASN A 162 -0.71 -26.06 -2.29
N VAL A 163 -0.37 -25.74 -1.04
CA VAL A 163 -0.16 -24.37 -0.57
C VAL A 163 1.33 -24.16 -0.38
N ARG A 164 1.87 -23.18 -1.09
CA ARG A 164 3.25 -22.71 -0.90
C ARG A 164 3.19 -21.33 -0.27
N ALA A 165 3.87 -21.17 0.85
CA ALA A 165 3.99 -19.90 1.54
C ALA A 165 5.46 -19.48 1.60
N CYS A 166 5.73 -18.20 1.36
CA CYS A 166 7.06 -17.65 1.55
C CYS A 166 7.00 -16.25 2.18
N ALA A 167 8.03 -15.91 2.93
CA ALA A 167 8.14 -14.63 3.62
C ALA A 167 9.47 -13.95 3.34
N SER A 168 9.48 -12.60 3.42
CA SER A 168 10.72 -11.84 3.51
C SER A 168 11.51 -12.22 4.77
N GLY A 169 12.80 -11.86 4.82
CA GLY A 169 13.67 -12.18 5.97
C GLY A 169 13.35 -11.43 7.27
N SER A 170 12.34 -10.57 7.30
CA SER A 170 11.97 -9.86 8.53
C SER A 170 11.14 -10.71 9.46
N ILE A 171 11.42 -10.62 10.77
CA ILE A 171 10.72 -11.38 11.81
C ILE A 171 9.20 -11.22 11.70
N ARG A 172 8.70 -10.00 11.55
CA ARG A 172 7.25 -9.71 11.42
C ARG A 172 6.60 -10.38 10.22
N SER A 173 7.29 -10.48 9.08
CA SER A 173 6.75 -11.17 7.89
C SER A 173 6.74 -12.68 8.08
N ILE A 174 7.81 -13.24 8.66
CA ILE A 174 7.89 -14.68 9.01
C ILE A 174 6.79 -15.05 10.00
N MET A 175 6.60 -14.24 11.06
CA MET A 175 5.56 -14.47 12.06
C MET A 175 4.16 -14.31 11.49
N SER A 176 3.95 -13.39 10.56
CA SER A 176 2.68 -13.25 9.81
C SER A 176 2.37 -14.49 8.98
N MET A 177 3.35 -15.00 8.22
CA MET A 177 3.24 -16.26 7.49
C MET A 177 2.95 -17.44 8.43
N THR A 178 3.67 -17.51 9.56
CA THR A 178 3.50 -18.57 10.56
C THR A 178 2.08 -18.58 11.13
N SER A 179 1.56 -17.40 11.52
CA SER A 179 0.20 -17.27 12.04
C SER A 179 -0.84 -17.72 11.02
N PHE A 180 -0.73 -17.24 9.78
CA PHE A 180 -1.62 -17.60 8.68
C PHE A 180 -1.59 -19.13 8.42
N CYS A 181 -0.41 -19.71 8.24
CA CYS A 181 -0.25 -21.13 7.92
C CYS A 181 -0.69 -22.05 9.07
N THR A 182 -0.45 -21.65 10.32
CA THR A 182 -0.91 -22.41 11.51
C THR A 182 -2.42 -22.48 11.54
N GLU A 183 -3.11 -21.35 11.34
CA GLU A 183 -4.56 -21.35 11.29
C GLU A 183 -5.09 -22.13 10.09
N LEU A 184 -4.50 -21.96 8.90
CA LEU A 184 -4.91 -22.68 7.71
C LEU A 184 -4.74 -24.21 7.89
N SER A 185 -3.64 -24.68 8.51
CA SER A 185 -3.43 -26.08 8.84
C SER A 185 -4.51 -26.63 9.79
N ARG A 186 -4.94 -25.80 10.74
CA ARG A 186 -5.99 -26.18 11.70
C ARG A 186 -7.35 -26.35 11.06
N ILE A 187 -7.74 -25.43 10.14
CA ILE A 187 -9.07 -25.42 9.49
C ILE A 187 -9.14 -26.25 8.21
N ALA A 188 -8.01 -26.50 7.57
CA ALA A 188 -7.89 -27.28 6.33
C ALA A 188 -6.85 -28.43 6.47
N PRO A 189 -7.05 -29.40 7.39
CA PRO A 189 -6.02 -30.39 7.76
C PRO A 189 -5.65 -31.39 6.65
N LYS A 190 -6.37 -31.36 5.51
CA LYS A 190 -6.09 -32.19 4.33
C LYS A 190 -5.28 -31.47 3.26
N THR A 191 -4.93 -30.20 3.49
CA THR A 191 -4.14 -29.40 2.59
C THR A 191 -2.66 -29.58 2.93
N GLU A 192 -1.85 -29.82 1.91
CA GLU A 192 -0.39 -29.79 2.08
C GLU A 192 0.08 -28.35 2.08
N ILE A 193 0.76 -27.93 3.16
CA ILE A 193 1.31 -26.57 3.30
C ILE A 193 2.81 -26.67 3.44
N ILE A 194 3.54 -26.03 2.51
CA ILE A 194 4.99 -25.92 2.53
C ILE A 194 5.35 -24.43 2.71
N ALA A 195 6.02 -24.13 3.83
CA ALA A 195 6.43 -22.77 4.15
C ALA A 195 7.95 -22.61 4.00
N HIS A 196 8.34 -21.55 3.34
CA HIS A 196 9.73 -21.20 3.05
C HIS A 196 10.07 -19.78 3.46
N GLN A 197 11.32 -19.54 3.78
CA GLN A 197 11.88 -18.20 3.94
C GLN A 197 13.38 -18.24 3.56
N GLY A 198 13.95 -17.07 3.27
CA GLY A 198 15.37 -16.95 2.96
C GLY A 198 15.64 -16.26 1.63
N LEU A 199 16.92 -16.18 1.27
CA LEU A 199 17.39 -15.43 0.09
C LEU A 199 16.82 -15.93 -1.24
N GLU A 200 16.52 -17.23 -1.35
CA GLU A 200 15.91 -17.83 -2.54
C GLU A 200 14.54 -17.21 -2.86
N TYR A 201 13.79 -16.82 -1.81
CA TYR A 201 12.43 -16.28 -1.96
C TYR A 201 12.36 -14.76 -1.90
N ILE A 202 13.53 -14.07 -1.77
CA ILE A 202 13.57 -12.61 -1.61
C ILE A 202 12.96 -11.90 -2.83
N GLN A 203 13.20 -12.40 -4.03
CA GLN A 203 12.67 -11.82 -5.27
C GLN A 203 11.14 -11.86 -5.35
N ALA A 204 10.52 -12.85 -4.70
CA ALA A 204 9.07 -13.01 -4.66
C ALA A 204 8.40 -12.29 -3.47
N THR A 205 9.16 -11.79 -2.50
CA THR A 205 8.63 -11.24 -1.23
C THR A 205 9.10 -9.84 -0.90
N SER A 206 10.38 -9.54 -1.12
CA SER A 206 11.01 -8.24 -0.85
C SER A 206 12.33 -8.14 -1.61
N PRO A 207 12.29 -7.93 -2.95
CA PRO A 207 13.50 -7.83 -3.76
C PRO A 207 14.37 -6.67 -3.30
N ASN A 208 15.66 -6.69 -3.67
CA ASN A 208 16.55 -5.57 -3.40
C ASN A 208 16.08 -4.34 -4.19
N LEU A 209 15.69 -3.30 -3.49
CA LEU A 209 15.02 -2.13 -4.06
C LEU A 209 16.00 -1.12 -4.69
N GLY A 210 17.29 -1.23 -4.38
CA GLY A 210 18.25 -0.19 -4.74
C GLY A 210 18.06 1.09 -3.90
N THR A 211 18.69 2.16 -4.34
CA THR A 211 18.56 3.49 -3.72
C THR A 211 17.85 4.44 -4.67
N ASN A 212 16.92 5.24 -4.16
CA ASN A 212 16.36 6.36 -4.91
C ASN A 212 17.43 7.45 -5.07
N PRO A 213 17.88 7.77 -6.31
CA PRO A 213 18.85 8.83 -6.52
C PRO A 213 18.29 10.25 -6.32
N PHE A 214 16.94 10.36 -6.22
CA PHE A 214 16.25 11.65 -6.14
C PHE A 214 15.23 11.64 -4.99
N ARG A 215 15.72 11.79 -3.76
CA ARG A 215 14.95 11.61 -2.53
C ARG A 215 13.61 12.35 -2.48
N PHE A 216 13.52 13.54 -3.07
CA PHE A 216 12.33 14.39 -3.05
C PHE A 216 11.79 14.70 -4.45
N LYS A 217 12.32 14.06 -5.48
CA LYS A 217 11.93 14.33 -6.86
C LYS A 217 11.09 13.18 -7.42
N GLY A 218 9.85 13.46 -7.71
CA GLY A 218 9.04 12.57 -8.53
C GLY A 218 9.65 12.44 -9.94
N PRO A 219 9.34 11.36 -10.67
CA PRO A 219 10.06 10.98 -11.89
C PRO A 219 9.82 11.88 -13.10
N LYS A 220 8.78 12.72 -13.09
CA LYS A 220 8.42 13.60 -14.23
C LYS A 220 8.10 15.03 -13.82
N PHE A 221 8.11 15.32 -12.52
CA PHE A 221 7.73 16.66 -12.08
C PHE A 221 8.91 17.60 -12.07
N ASP A 222 8.74 18.75 -12.69
CA ASP A 222 9.36 19.98 -12.21
C ASP A 222 8.73 20.39 -10.87
N PHE A 223 8.64 19.42 -9.98
CA PHE A 223 8.22 19.67 -8.61
C PHE A 223 9.20 20.60 -7.96
N PRO A 224 8.76 21.47 -7.03
CA PRO A 224 9.68 22.27 -6.26
C PRO A 224 10.70 21.30 -5.67
N TYR A 225 11.89 21.34 -6.24
CA TYR A 225 13.04 20.58 -5.78
C TYR A 225 13.34 21.11 -4.39
N ALA A 226 13.01 20.34 -3.37
CA ALA A 226 13.45 20.67 -2.05
C ALA A 226 14.94 20.33 -1.95
N GLU A 227 15.77 21.30 -1.72
CA GLU A 227 17.22 21.12 -1.51
C GLU A 227 17.51 20.52 -0.13
N SER A 228 16.52 20.58 0.78
CA SER A 228 16.65 20.09 2.14
C SER A 228 15.37 19.43 2.67
N ASP A 229 15.52 18.60 3.71
CA ASP A 229 14.41 17.99 4.46
C ASP A 229 13.45 19.06 5.02
N GLU A 230 13.99 20.20 5.46
CA GLU A 230 13.20 21.30 6.01
C GLU A 230 12.38 22.00 4.92
N GLU A 231 12.97 22.31 3.78
CA GLU A 231 12.27 22.92 2.65
C GLU A 231 11.14 22.01 2.15
N PHE A 232 11.39 20.70 2.05
CA PHE A 232 10.37 19.73 1.70
C PHE A 232 9.19 19.76 2.69
N LEU A 233 9.48 19.69 4.00
CA LEU A 233 8.44 19.74 5.02
C LEU A 233 7.64 21.04 4.97
N ARG A 234 8.32 22.20 4.82
CA ARG A 234 7.68 23.52 4.74
C ARG A 234 6.78 23.67 3.52
N SER A 235 7.06 23.00 2.41
CA SER A 235 6.22 23.09 1.21
C SER A 235 4.83 22.50 1.40
N PHE A 236 4.68 21.49 2.28
CA PHE A 236 3.40 20.86 2.61
C PHE A 236 2.81 21.34 3.93
N PHE A 237 3.66 21.62 4.90
CA PHE A 237 3.25 21.93 6.27
C PHE A 237 4.12 23.08 6.86
N PRO A 238 3.96 24.32 6.38
CA PRO A 238 4.78 25.45 6.86
C PRO A 238 4.62 25.72 8.35
N GLU A 239 3.46 25.39 8.96
CA GLU A 239 3.15 25.63 10.37
C GLU A 239 3.63 24.50 11.31
N TYR A 240 4.45 23.53 10.84
CA TYR A 240 4.90 22.41 11.69
C TYR A 240 5.62 22.89 12.97
N VAL A 241 6.21 24.08 12.95
CA VAL A 241 6.87 24.71 14.11
C VAL A 241 5.87 24.95 15.25
N ASP A 242 4.58 25.20 14.95
CA ASP A 242 3.55 25.40 15.97
C ASP A 242 3.28 24.11 16.76
N VAL A 243 3.43 22.94 16.12
CA VAL A 243 3.37 21.64 16.80
C VAL A 243 4.48 21.56 17.86
N LEU A 244 5.70 21.93 17.50
CA LEU A 244 6.84 21.94 18.42
C LEU A 244 6.68 23.02 19.50
N GLY A 245 6.09 24.16 19.17
CA GLY A 245 5.83 25.27 20.11
C GLY A 245 4.90 24.90 21.27
N ARG A 246 4.07 23.84 21.11
CA ARG A 246 3.29 23.31 22.23
C ARG A 246 4.15 22.58 23.27
N MET A 247 5.27 22.01 22.85
CA MET A 247 6.16 21.18 23.68
C MET A 247 7.35 21.94 24.21
N PHE A 248 7.87 22.89 23.43
CA PHE A 248 9.13 23.61 23.68
C PHE A 248 8.89 25.11 23.75
N LYS A 249 9.56 25.79 24.71
CA LYS A 249 9.52 27.27 24.83
C LYS A 249 10.20 27.92 23.61
N ASP A 250 11.31 27.34 23.15
CA ASP A 250 12.03 27.70 21.93
C ASP A 250 12.14 26.42 21.03
N PRO A 251 11.24 26.26 20.05
CA PRO A 251 11.27 25.12 19.12
C PRO A 251 12.56 25.05 18.29
N SER A 252 13.13 26.19 17.90
CA SER A 252 14.31 26.22 17.05
C SER A 252 15.52 25.62 17.77
N LYS A 253 15.65 25.90 19.07
CA LYS A 253 16.67 25.29 19.92
C LYS A 253 16.43 23.79 20.12
N ALA A 254 15.20 23.37 20.26
CA ALA A 254 14.85 21.97 20.48
C ALA A 254 15.20 21.08 19.28
N ILE A 255 15.03 21.58 18.05
CA ILE A 255 15.27 20.83 16.81
C ILE A 255 16.65 21.07 16.19
N GLU A 256 17.50 21.88 16.84
CA GLU A 256 18.83 22.22 16.35
C GLU A 256 19.67 20.97 16.08
N GLY A 257 20.22 20.86 14.85
CA GLY A 257 21.06 19.75 14.42
C GLY A 257 20.29 18.48 14.06
N LYS A 258 18.95 18.51 14.06
CA LYS A 258 18.10 17.40 13.64
C LYS A 258 17.50 17.65 12.26
N SER A 259 17.08 16.57 11.57
CA SER A 259 16.23 16.68 10.40
C SER A 259 14.80 17.00 10.84
N HIS A 260 14.28 18.14 10.40
CA HIS A 260 12.91 18.55 10.70
C HIS A 260 11.88 17.56 10.14
N LEU A 261 12.10 17.09 8.91
CA LEU A 261 11.23 16.10 8.28
C LEU A 261 11.17 14.80 9.08
N TRP A 262 12.33 14.23 9.44
CA TRP A 262 12.33 12.95 10.15
C TRP A 262 11.82 13.06 11.58
N THR A 263 12.07 14.19 12.27
CA THR A 263 11.50 14.42 13.60
C THR A 263 9.96 14.42 13.53
N MET A 264 9.39 15.14 12.57
CA MET A 264 7.94 15.19 12.38
C MET A 264 7.37 13.83 11.91
N ASP A 265 8.08 13.11 11.04
CA ASP A 265 7.68 11.80 10.57
C ASP A 265 7.69 10.76 11.70
N TYR A 266 8.69 10.76 12.59
CA TYR A 266 8.69 9.89 13.78
C TYR A 266 7.54 10.21 14.75
N MET A 267 7.20 11.48 14.94
CA MET A 267 6.03 11.86 15.73
C MET A 267 4.72 11.39 15.07
N TYR A 268 4.62 11.53 13.75
CA TYR A 268 3.48 11.03 12.98
C TYR A 268 3.35 9.52 13.07
N MET A 269 4.45 8.77 12.89
CA MET A 269 4.48 7.31 13.05
C MET A 269 4.23 6.88 14.51
N LEU A 270 4.65 7.65 15.52
CA LEU A 270 4.31 7.37 16.92
C LEU A 270 2.79 7.39 17.12
N VAL A 271 2.12 8.42 16.64
CA VAL A 271 0.66 8.56 16.75
C VAL A 271 -0.07 7.46 15.97
N GLY A 272 0.30 7.26 14.70
CA GLY A 272 -0.31 6.24 13.83
C GLY A 272 -0.06 4.82 14.32
N GLY A 273 1.14 4.55 14.81
CA GLY A 273 1.56 3.24 15.32
C GLY A 273 0.70 2.71 16.47
N MET A 274 0.03 3.60 17.21
CA MET A 274 -0.91 3.18 18.28
C MET A 274 -2.07 2.33 17.74
N ASN A 275 -2.43 2.47 16.47
CA ASN A 275 -3.46 1.63 15.84
C ASN A 275 -3.05 0.16 15.76
N SER A 276 -1.76 -0.12 15.76
CA SER A 276 -1.18 -1.47 15.65
C SER A 276 -1.04 -2.18 16.99
N LEU A 277 -1.14 -1.45 18.11
CA LEU A 277 -0.91 -1.99 19.44
C LEU A 277 -2.19 -2.54 20.05
N ASP A 278 -2.01 -3.49 20.96
CA ASP A 278 -3.08 -4.04 21.77
C ASP A 278 -3.46 -3.07 22.90
N ASP A 279 -4.69 -3.15 23.40
CA ASP A 279 -5.28 -2.14 24.29
C ASP A 279 -4.54 -2.00 25.64
N ASP A 280 -3.87 -3.05 26.10
CA ASP A 280 -3.09 -3.08 27.35
C ASP A 280 -1.71 -2.39 27.22
N VAL A 281 -1.24 -2.20 26.00
CA VAL A 281 0.08 -1.59 25.72
C VAL A 281 -0.06 -0.18 25.16
N ARG A 282 -1.04 0.06 24.28
CA ARG A 282 -1.21 1.35 23.61
C ARG A 282 -1.39 2.51 24.60
N ASN A 283 -0.91 3.67 24.21
CA ASN A 283 -1.14 4.92 24.91
C ASN A 283 -1.86 5.91 23.98
N ASP A 284 -2.41 6.97 24.52
CA ASP A 284 -3.00 8.05 23.72
C ASP A 284 -1.97 9.16 23.52
N PHE A 285 -1.51 9.30 22.28
CA PHE A 285 -0.64 10.38 21.79
C PHE A 285 -1.35 11.22 20.73
N SER A 286 -2.69 11.09 20.62
CA SER A 286 -3.47 11.78 19.61
C SER A 286 -3.46 13.30 19.77
N ASP A 287 -3.10 13.79 20.94
CA ASP A 287 -3.00 15.20 21.29
C ASP A 287 -1.72 15.90 20.80
N ILE A 288 -0.76 15.12 20.24
CA ILE A 288 0.45 15.67 19.58
C ILE A 288 0.07 16.54 18.38
N PHE A 289 -0.90 16.10 17.60
CA PHE A 289 -1.38 16.82 16.42
C PHE A 289 -2.88 17.14 16.54
N THR A 290 -3.28 18.31 16.13
CA THR A 290 -4.70 18.54 15.78
C THR A 290 -5.11 17.66 14.61
N SER A 291 -6.40 17.53 14.33
CA SER A 291 -6.88 16.72 13.19
C SER A 291 -6.35 17.28 11.86
N GLU A 292 -6.31 18.59 11.70
CA GLU A 292 -5.80 19.24 10.49
C GLU A 292 -4.28 19.01 10.31
N GLU A 293 -3.49 19.17 11.36
CA GLU A 293 -2.04 18.93 11.34
C GLU A 293 -1.74 17.46 11.03
N TYR A 294 -2.56 16.53 11.53
CA TYR A 294 -2.38 15.11 11.27
C TYR A 294 -2.67 14.76 9.80
N VAL A 295 -3.66 15.42 9.18
CA VAL A 295 -3.92 15.30 7.74
C VAL A 295 -2.76 15.89 6.92
N LYS A 296 -2.21 17.04 7.32
CA LYS A 296 -1.02 17.61 6.65
C LYS A 296 0.19 16.68 6.74
N MET A 297 0.40 16.02 7.89
CA MET A 297 1.46 15.01 8.01
C MET A 297 1.19 13.79 7.12
N TRP A 298 -0.06 13.38 6.96
CA TRP A 298 -0.41 12.35 5.99
C TRP A 298 -0.08 12.77 4.55
N GLU A 299 -0.35 14.02 4.16
CA GLU A 299 0.00 14.54 2.84
C GLU A 299 1.52 14.51 2.60
N VAL A 300 2.31 14.91 3.62
CA VAL A 300 3.79 14.83 3.60
C VAL A 300 4.26 13.38 3.40
N ASP A 301 3.80 12.45 4.24
CA ASP A 301 4.18 11.03 4.16
C ASP A 301 3.73 10.41 2.83
N ASN A 302 2.50 10.70 2.40
CA ASN A 302 1.93 10.17 1.16
C ASN A 302 2.80 10.54 -0.06
N TYR A 303 3.20 11.80 -0.15
CA TYR A 303 4.09 12.27 -1.21
C TYR A 303 5.49 11.67 -1.11
N LEU A 304 6.06 11.65 0.10
CA LEU A 304 7.38 11.07 0.33
C LEU A 304 7.43 9.60 -0.10
N ARG A 305 6.42 8.80 0.29
CA ARG A 305 6.33 7.38 -0.11
C ARG A 305 6.10 7.19 -1.60
N PHE A 306 5.34 8.07 -2.25
CA PHE A 306 5.21 8.04 -3.70
C PHE A 306 6.56 8.24 -4.39
N CYS A 307 7.31 9.27 -4.01
CA CYS A 307 8.64 9.53 -4.57
C CYS A 307 9.60 8.36 -4.34
N GLU A 308 9.57 7.75 -3.16
CA GLU A 308 10.42 6.61 -2.82
C GLU A 308 10.02 5.35 -3.59
N TYR A 309 8.76 4.95 -3.53
CA TYR A 309 8.29 3.66 -4.06
C TYR A 309 8.16 3.65 -5.59
N TYR A 310 8.08 4.80 -6.21
CA TYR A 310 8.11 4.92 -7.65
C TYR A 310 9.35 4.22 -8.27
N TRP A 311 10.50 4.34 -7.62
CA TRP A 311 11.75 3.75 -8.10
C TRP A 311 11.86 2.24 -7.87
N TYR A 312 11.00 1.68 -7.03
CA TYR A 312 11.03 0.25 -6.72
C TYR A 312 10.33 -0.61 -7.78
N ARG A 313 9.68 -0.02 -8.78
CA ARG A 313 8.91 -0.75 -9.78
C ARG A 313 9.75 -1.75 -10.56
N THR A 314 10.96 -1.41 -10.96
CA THR A 314 11.88 -2.34 -11.63
C THR A 314 12.12 -3.59 -10.77
N SER A 315 12.52 -3.40 -9.52
CA SER A 315 12.80 -4.52 -8.61
C SER A 315 11.53 -5.30 -8.25
N CYS A 316 10.45 -4.63 -7.91
CA CYS A 316 9.19 -5.28 -7.51
C CYS A 316 8.47 -5.97 -8.68
N SER A 317 8.82 -5.68 -9.93
CA SER A 317 8.33 -6.43 -11.10
C SER A 317 8.61 -7.93 -11.00
N ALA A 318 9.70 -8.32 -10.32
CA ALA A 318 10.03 -9.74 -10.08
C ALA A 318 8.94 -10.48 -9.29
N ILE A 319 8.19 -9.79 -8.44
CA ILE A 319 7.08 -10.38 -7.68
C ILE A 319 5.96 -10.78 -8.64
N PHE A 320 5.57 -9.90 -9.57
CA PHE A 320 4.56 -10.24 -10.58
C PHE A 320 5.03 -11.33 -11.53
N VAL A 321 6.31 -11.33 -11.93
CA VAL A 321 6.87 -12.43 -12.74
C VAL A 321 6.68 -13.76 -12.03
N ASP A 322 7.05 -13.86 -10.73
CA ASP A 322 6.82 -15.08 -9.94
C ASP A 322 5.32 -15.42 -9.82
N MET A 323 4.45 -14.42 -9.64
CA MET A 323 3.00 -14.63 -9.57
C MET A 323 2.43 -15.22 -10.87
N LEU A 324 2.83 -14.68 -12.01
CA LEU A 324 2.40 -15.14 -13.34
C LEU A 324 2.93 -16.53 -13.65
N ASP A 325 4.22 -16.79 -13.44
CA ASP A 325 4.85 -18.08 -13.72
C ASP A 325 4.26 -19.21 -12.86
N LYS A 326 3.96 -18.94 -11.59
CA LYS A 326 3.30 -19.92 -10.70
C LYS A 326 1.87 -20.20 -11.16
N ALA A 327 1.11 -19.15 -11.53
CA ALA A 327 -0.24 -19.31 -12.04
C ALA A 327 -0.27 -20.15 -13.32
N GLU A 328 0.62 -19.90 -14.30
CA GLU A 328 0.73 -20.68 -15.52
C GLU A 328 1.02 -22.16 -15.23
N LYS A 329 1.96 -22.46 -14.31
CA LYS A 329 2.28 -23.84 -13.91
C LYS A 329 1.09 -24.56 -13.30
N VAL A 330 0.32 -23.89 -12.41
CA VAL A 330 -0.87 -24.47 -11.78
C VAL A 330 -2.00 -24.69 -12.81
N ILE A 331 -2.19 -23.76 -13.73
CA ILE A 331 -3.19 -23.90 -14.81
C ILE A 331 -2.82 -25.07 -15.73
N ALA A 332 -1.57 -25.14 -16.18
CA ALA A 332 -1.08 -26.18 -17.09
C ALA A 332 -1.14 -27.59 -16.47
N SER A 333 -0.82 -27.73 -15.19
CA SER A 333 -0.87 -29.02 -14.48
C SER A 333 -2.29 -29.46 -14.12
N GLY A 334 -3.29 -28.60 -14.24
CA GLY A 334 -4.63 -28.85 -13.72
C GLY A 334 -4.73 -28.88 -12.18
N GLY A 335 -3.69 -28.41 -11.48
CA GLY A 335 -3.58 -28.39 -10.03
C GLY A 335 -4.56 -27.43 -9.34
N SER A 336 -4.51 -27.43 -7.99
CA SER A 336 -5.21 -26.49 -7.13
C SER A 336 -4.34 -26.12 -5.94
N GLY A 337 -4.60 -24.98 -5.31
CA GLY A 337 -3.84 -24.55 -4.13
C GLY A 337 -3.73 -23.04 -4.01
N ALA A 338 -2.64 -22.59 -3.35
CA ALA A 338 -2.33 -21.19 -3.22
C ALA A 338 -0.81 -20.96 -3.19
N ASP A 339 -0.39 -19.82 -3.72
CA ASP A 339 0.94 -19.23 -3.50
C ASP A 339 0.79 -17.98 -2.64
N LEU A 340 1.25 -18.05 -1.41
CA LEU A 340 1.10 -17.04 -0.38
C LEU A 340 2.44 -16.36 -0.14
N ARG A 341 2.50 -15.04 -0.37
CA ARG A 341 3.70 -14.22 -0.20
C ARG A 341 3.47 -13.22 0.91
N PHE A 342 4.41 -13.14 1.85
CA PHE A 342 4.36 -12.23 3.00
C PHE A 342 5.55 -11.28 2.98
N GLY A 343 5.27 -10.01 2.78
CA GLY A 343 6.28 -8.95 2.63
C GLY A 343 5.88 -7.66 3.32
N HIS A 344 6.01 -6.56 2.59
CA HIS A 344 6.00 -5.21 3.13
C HIS A 344 5.07 -4.28 2.34
N ASP A 345 4.78 -3.13 2.96
CA ASP A 345 4.02 -2.02 2.40
C ASP A 345 4.62 -1.48 1.09
N HIS A 346 5.93 -1.20 1.07
CA HIS A 346 6.59 -0.67 -0.12
C HIS A 346 6.45 -1.60 -1.33
N CYS A 347 6.53 -2.92 -1.16
CA CYS A 347 6.29 -3.85 -2.26
C CYS A 347 4.82 -3.87 -2.66
N LEU A 348 3.88 -3.92 -1.68
CA LEU A 348 2.45 -3.91 -2.00
C LEU A 348 2.06 -2.64 -2.77
N MET A 349 2.44 -1.45 -2.26
CA MET A 349 2.19 -0.17 -2.93
C MET A 349 2.77 -0.14 -4.35
N THR A 350 3.99 -0.64 -4.50
CA THR A 350 4.66 -0.70 -5.82
C THR A 350 3.94 -1.66 -6.78
N LEU A 351 3.41 -2.79 -6.28
CA LEU A 351 2.59 -3.69 -7.10
C LEU A 351 1.30 -3.00 -7.58
N LEU A 352 0.66 -2.19 -6.72
CA LEU A 352 -0.52 -1.41 -7.13
C LEU A 352 -0.15 -0.43 -8.26
N MET A 353 1.01 0.24 -8.18
CA MET A 353 1.50 1.15 -9.22
C MET A 353 1.82 0.41 -10.53
N ILE A 354 2.51 -0.73 -10.47
CA ILE A 354 2.85 -1.54 -11.66
C ILE A 354 1.58 -1.99 -12.37
N ALA A 355 0.61 -2.55 -11.63
CA ALA A 355 -0.64 -3.06 -12.18
C ALA A 355 -1.62 -1.94 -12.57
N ASP A 356 -1.34 -0.70 -12.22
CA ASP A 356 -2.28 0.43 -12.34
C ASP A 356 -3.64 0.10 -11.70
N LEU A 357 -3.60 -0.50 -10.52
CA LEU A 357 -4.79 -0.97 -9.82
C LEU A 357 -5.63 0.23 -9.37
N ASP A 358 -6.90 0.33 -9.82
CA ASP A 358 -7.78 1.48 -9.59
C ASP A 358 -7.12 2.82 -9.94
N HIS A 359 -6.35 2.86 -11.03
CA HIS A 359 -5.55 3.99 -11.49
C HIS A 359 -4.43 4.44 -10.54
N PHE A 360 -3.99 3.55 -9.63
CA PHE A 360 -2.92 3.82 -8.68
C PHE A 360 -1.55 4.06 -9.33
N GLY A 361 -1.36 3.59 -10.55
CA GLY A 361 -0.19 3.84 -11.38
C GLY A 361 -0.28 5.11 -12.21
N HIS A 362 -1.38 5.86 -12.10
CA HIS A 362 -1.53 7.15 -12.76
C HIS A 362 -0.50 8.13 -12.23
N PHE A 363 0.06 8.91 -13.15
CA PHE A 363 1.09 9.88 -12.85
C PHE A 363 0.46 11.26 -12.82
N PRO A 364 0.25 11.87 -11.64
CA PRO A 364 -0.36 13.18 -11.54
C PRO A 364 0.53 14.27 -12.14
N GLU A 365 -0.04 15.36 -12.59
CA GLU A 365 0.70 16.52 -13.11
C GLU A 365 1.14 17.45 -11.98
N THR A 366 0.43 17.45 -10.86
CA THR A 366 0.73 18.29 -9.68
C THR A 366 0.68 17.47 -8.38
N PRO A 367 1.32 17.94 -7.28
CA PRO A 367 1.27 17.28 -5.97
C PRO A 367 -0.13 17.11 -5.42
N GLU A 368 -0.96 18.13 -5.63
CA GLU A 368 -2.33 18.18 -5.14
C GLU A 368 -3.19 17.09 -5.77
N GLU A 369 -2.89 16.71 -7.02
CA GLU A 369 -3.56 15.61 -7.71
C GLU A 369 -3.11 14.24 -7.18
N LEU A 370 -1.92 14.14 -6.58
CA LEU A 370 -1.35 12.86 -6.16
C LEU A 370 -2.32 12.06 -5.29
N SER A 371 -2.92 12.68 -4.30
CA SER A 371 -3.80 12.01 -3.35
C SER A 371 -5.06 11.42 -3.99
N GLN A 372 -5.44 11.86 -5.19
CA GLN A 372 -6.58 11.29 -5.93
C GLN A 372 -6.28 9.87 -6.43
N TYR A 373 -5.04 9.58 -6.77
CA TYR A 373 -4.60 8.31 -7.34
C TYR A 373 -3.80 7.46 -6.37
N TYR A 374 -2.94 8.07 -5.55
CA TYR A 374 -2.03 7.40 -4.66
C TYR A 374 -2.37 7.71 -3.19
N GLN A 375 -2.67 6.67 -2.40
CA GLN A 375 -3.01 6.83 -0.99
C GLN A 375 -2.32 5.73 -0.16
N THR A 376 -1.46 6.12 0.77
CA THR A 376 -0.68 5.21 1.63
C THR A 376 -1.57 4.30 2.49
N TYR A 377 -2.76 4.76 2.92
CA TYR A 377 -3.72 3.94 3.67
C TYR A 377 -4.27 2.74 2.89
N ARG A 378 -4.08 2.65 1.57
CA ARG A 378 -4.47 1.47 0.77
C ARG A 378 -3.53 0.27 0.96
N SER A 379 -2.39 0.47 1.65
CA SER A 379 -1.53 -0.61 2.12
C SER A 379 -1.54 -0.69 3.66
N PRO A 380 -2.69 -0.96 4.30
CA PRO A 380 -2.77 -1.03 5.76
C PRO A 380 -1.97 -2.21 6.31
N MET A 381 -1.76 -2.25 7.63
CA MET A 381 -1.23 -3.46 8.30
C MET A 381 -2.09 -4.67 7.97
N ALA A 382 -1.49 -5.77 7.53
CA ALA A 382 -2.13 -6.97 6.95
C ALA A 382 -2.80 -6.73 5.58
N GLY A 383 -2.60 -5.57 4.94
CA GLY A 383 -3.07 -5.28 3.58
C GLY A 383 -2.57 -6.32 2.58
N ASN A 384 -3.37 -6.61 1.54
CA ASN A 384 -3.01 -7.67 0.60
C ASN A 384 -3.66 -7.51 -0.77
N LEU A 385 -2.98 -8.04 -1.77
CA LEU A 385 -3.44 -8.21 -3.15
C LEU A 385 -3.67 -9.70 -3.40
N GLN A 386 -4.84 -10.07 -3.93
CA GLN A 386 -5.18 -11.45 -4.22
C GLN A 386 -5.69 -11.58 -5.66
N PHE A 387 -5.19 -12.58 -6.39
CA PHE A 387 -5.74 -13.06 -7.65
C PHE A 387 -6.40 -14.40 -7.41
N ILE A 388 -7.72 -14.45 -7.55
CA ILE A 388 -8.54 -15.66 -7.34
C ILE A 388 -8.88 -16.26 -8.68
N PHE A 389 -8.38 -17.44 -8.94
CA PHE A 389 -8.54 -18.15 -10.21
C PHE A 389 -9.71 -19.12 -10.19
N TYR A 390 -10.53 -19.06 -11.22
CA TYR A 390 -11.72 -19.90 -11.38
C TYR A 390 -11.61 -20.76 -12.64
N ARG A 391 -11.99 -22.05 -12.53
CA ARG A 391 -12.00 -23.02 -13.62
C ARG A 391 -13.41 -23.48 -13.93
N SER A 392 -13.75 -23.51 -15.20
CA SER A 392 -15.00 -24.11 -15.70
C SER A 392 -14.89 -25.64 -15.81
N ARG A 393 -16.03 -26.34 -15.71
CA ARG A 393 -16.13 -27.74 -16.08
C ARG A 393 -16.17 -27.97 -17.61
N ARG A 394 -16.47 -26.92 -18.37
CA ARG A 394 -16.50 -26.98 -19.83
C ARG A 394 -15.08 -27.14 -20.34
N LYS A 395 -14.82 -28.22 -21.14
CA LYS A 395 -13.49 -28.44 -21.71
C LYS A 395 -13.09 -27.27 -22.63
N GLY A 396 -11.86 -26.80 -22.48
CA GLY A 396 -11.33 -25.69 -23.27
C GLY A 396 -11.81 -24.31 -22.85
N ALA A 397 -12.66 -24.19 -21.82
CA ALA A 397 -13.00 -22.87 -21.29
C ALA A 397 -11.79 -22.27 -20.56
N GLU A 398 -11.52 -21.01 -20.87
CA GLU A 398 -10.43 -20.26 -20.28
C GLU A 398 -10.67 -20.01 -18.78
N PRO A 399 -9.63 -20.03 -17.93
CA PRO A 399 -9.74 -19.60 -16.54
C PRO A 399 -10.12 -18.12 -16.45
N LEU A 400 -10.94 -17.80 -15.45
CA LEU A 400 -11.28 -16.43 -15.09
C LEU A 400 -10.55 -16.04 -13.79
N VAL A 401 -10.23 -14.78 -13.66
CA VAL A 401 -9.53 -14.24 -12.49
C VAL A 401 -10.30 -13.07 -11.89
N ARG A 402 -10.48 -13.09 -10.58
CA ARG A 402 -10.96 -11.94 -9.79
C ARG A 402 -9.77 -11.32 -9.07
N VAL A 403 -9.67 -10.00 -9.09
CA VAL A 403 -8.61 -9.25 -8.43
C VAL A 403 -9.19 -8.56 -7.20
N LEU A 404 -8.55 -8.78 -6.06
CA LEU A 404 -8.97 -8.18 -4.78
C LEU A 404 -7.80 -7.40 -4.16
N LEU A 405 -8.06 -6.15 -3.79
CA LEU A 405 -7.20 -5.37 -2.91
C LEU A 405 -7.88 -5.25 -1.54
N ASN A 406 -7.21 -5.69 -0.49
CA ASN A 406 -7.75 -5.67 0.87
C ASN A 406 -9.14 -6.35 0.97
N GLY A 407 -9.38 -7.38 0.17
CA GLY A 407 -10.65 -8.09 0.12
C GLY A 407 -11.77 -7.40 -0.66
N GLN A 408 -11.53 -6.24 -1.25
CA GLN A 408 -12.46 -5.52 -2.13
C GLN A 408 -12.10 -5.76 -3.59
N ASP A 409 -13.12 -5.79 -4.48
CA ASP A 409 -12.88 -5.86 -5.93
C ASP A 409 -12.08 -4.65 -6.40
N ALA A 410 -11.09 -4.88 -7.25
CA ALA A 410 -10.21 -3.86 -7.77
C ALA A 410 -10.06 -3.97 -9.29
N ALA A 411 -10.02 -2.83 -9.97
CA ALA A 411 -9.86 -2.74 -11.41
C ALA A 411 -8.39 -2.62 -11.81
N LEU A 412 -8.04 -3.13 -12.99
CA LEU A 412 -6.68 -3.06 -13.56
C LEU A 412 -6.66 -2.01 -14.68
N GLY A 413 -6.36 -0.76 -14.32
CA GLY A 413 -6.30 0.35 -15.27
C GLY A 413 -7.48 0.34 -16.22
N ASP A 414 -7.20 0.47 -17.53
CA ASP A 414 -8.20 0.42 -18.58
C ASP A 414 -8.47 -0.98 -19.14
N LEU A 415 -7.95 -2.04 -18.48
CA LEU A 415 -8.21 -3.41 -18.94
C LEU A 415 -9.70 -3.73 -18.81
N ALA A 416 -10.35 -3.93 -19.96
CA ALA A 416 -11.76 -4.29 -19.99
C ALA A 416 -12.01 -5.61 -19.22
N HIS A 417 -12.82 -5.54 -18.18
CA HIS A 417 -13.46 -6.73 -17.62
C HIS A 417 -14.81 -6.93 -18.33
N SER A 418 -15.26 -8.17 -18.46
CA SER A 418 -16.64 -8.48 -18.87
C SER A 418 -17.61 -7.71 -17.94
N GLU A 419 -18.93 -7.66 -18.25
CA GLU A 419 -19.97 -7.08 -17.36
C GLU A 419 -19.91 -7.57 -15.90
N SER A 420 -18.86 -8.31 -15.57
CA SER A 420 -18.58 -8.95 -14.29
C SER A 420 -17.15 -8.55 -13.83
N ILE A 421 -16.92 -8.55 -12.55
CA ILE A 421 -15.64 -8.32 -11.84
C ILE A 421 -14.52 -9.34 -12.20
N TYR A 422 -14.64 -10.07 -13.33
CA TYR A 422 -13.72 -11.14 -13.72
C TYR A 422 -13.00 -10.82 -15.00
N TYR A 423 -11.70 -11.08 -15.04
CA TYR A 423 -10.83 -10.99 -16.22
C TYR A 423 -10.62 -12.37 -16.83
N ALA A 424 -10.54 -12.49 -18.16
CA ALA A 424 -9.97 -13.66 -18.80
C ALA A 424 -8.48 -13.77 -18.42
N TRP A 425 -8.00 -14.99 -18.16
CA TRP A 425 -6.60 -15.16 -17.76
C TRP A 425 -5.60 -14.66 -18.80
N SER A 426 -5.85 -14.91 -20.09
CA SER A 426 -4.98 -14.42 -21.17
C SER A 426 -4.84 -12.90 -21.14
N ASP A 427 -5.97 -12.19 -21.02
CA ASP A 427 -6.00 -10.74 -21.05
C ASP A 427 -5.28 -10.15 -19.84
N LEU A 428 -5.56 -10.67 -18.63
CA LEU A 428 -4.90 -10.25 -17.40
C LEU A 428 -3.38 -10.52 -17.45
N ARG A 429 -2.99 -11.72 -17.89
CA ARG A 429 -1.57 -12.09 -18.03
C ARG A 429 -0.84 -11.15 -18.98
N ASP A 430 -1.41 -10.93 -20.17
CA ASP A 430 -0.77 -10.12 -21.20
C ASP A 430 -0.73 -8.64 -20.82
N TYR A 431 -1.77 -8.15 -20.15
CA TYR A 431 -1.78 -6.82 -19.53
C TYR A 431 -0.64 -6.67 -18.51
N LEU A 432 -0.56 -7.56 -17.51
CA LEU A 432 0.50 -7.47 -16.50
C LEU A 432 1.90 -7.61 -17.11
N ARG A 433 2.10 -8.50 -18.10
CA ARG A 433 3.38 -8.60 -18.81
C ARG A 433 3.73 -7.31 -19.54
N SER A 434 2.77 -6.64 -20.17
CA SER A 434 3.00 -5.35 -20.81
C SER A 434 3.37 -4.26 -19.81
N ARG A 435 2.69 -4.22 -18.65
CA ARG A 435 3.01 -3.30 -17.56
C ARG A 435 4.42 -3.53 -16.99
N ILE A 436 4.79 -4.79 -16.73
CA ILE A 436 6.13 -5.17 -16.26
C ILE A 436 7.20 -4.73 -17.26
N ALA A 437 6.99 -4.95 -18.57
CA ALA A 437 7.95 -4.58 -19.60
C ALA A 437 8.23 -3.06 -19.70
N MET A 438 7.35 -2.23 -19.15
CA MET A 438 7.57 -0.77 -19.07
C MET A 438 8.65 -0.40 -18.05
N PHE A 439 9.02 -1.30 -17.13
CA PHE A 439 9.89 -1.02 -15.99
C PHE A 439 11.18 -1.89 -15.99
N LEU A 440 11.30 -2.84 -16.92
CA LEU A 440 12.49 -3.66 -17.13
C LEU A 440 13.35 -3.08 -18.26
#